data_fbfd158ed766fa9ba9feb4c8e16460ed
#
_entry.id   fbfd158ed766fa9ba9feb4c8e16460ed
#
_cell.length_a   1.000
_cell.length_b   1.000
_cell.length_c   1.000
_cell.angle_alpha   90.00
_cell.angle_beta   90.00
_cell.angle_gamma   90.00
#
_symmetry.space_group_name_H-M   'P 1'
#
loop_
_entity.id
_entity.type
_entity.pdbx_description
1 polymer ?
#
loop_
_entity_poly.entity_id
_entity_poly.type
_entity_poly.pdbx_seq_one_letter_code
_entity_poly.pdbx_strand_id
1 'polypeptide(L)'
;MLDFRRIDSDRSAYIPLLLEGDEDMAMLNRYLDRGDLFGLFDNEDVVTLALVTAEGDCAELMNIVTVEKHRGKGYGSLMLSYLSKEFSAYGYLIAGTGGCSPARLFYEENGFSLSGLRKGFFLQYDHPVIENGRMLTDMVLYRKRIG
;
A
#
# COMPACT_ATOMS: atom_id res chain seq x y z
N MET A 1 19.01 7.90 11.89
CA MET A 1 19.40 7.49 10.53
C MET A 1 18.31 6.64 9.92
N LEU A 2 17.88 6.98 8.71
CA LEU A 2 16.82 6.25 8.02
C LEU A 2 17.39 5.05 7.26
N ASP A 3 16.74 3.90 7.38
CA ASP A 3 17.07 2.74 6.57
C ASP A 3 15.82 1.91 6.25
N PHE A 4 15.86 1.24 5.11
CA PHE A 4 14.81 0.31 4.71
C PHE A 4 15.16 -1.09 5.17
N ARG A 5 14.17 -1.80 5.68
CA ARG A 5 14.32 -3.18 6.15
C ARG A 5 13.17 -4.04 5.67
N ARG A 6 13.51 -5.26 5.26
CA ARG A 6 12.52 -6.30 5.06
C ARG A 6 12.17 -6.90 6.41
N ILE A 7 10.89 -7.03 6.71
CA ILE A 7 10.42 -7.56 7.99
C ILE A 7 10.00 -9.01 7.78
N ASP A 8 10.82 -9.94 8.27
CA ASP A 8 10.61 -11.37 8.06
C ASP A 8 9.96 -12.08 9.24
N SER A 9 9.87 -11.43 10.40
CA SER A 9 9.28 -12.03 11.61
C SER A 9 8.54 -10.97 12.42
N ASP A 10 7.71 -11.43 13.36
CA ASP A 10 6.97 -10.57 14.29
C ASP A 10 6.07 -9.53 13.60
N ARG A 11 5.45 -9.93 12.49
CA ARG A 11 4.53 -9.04 11.74
C ARG A 11 3.36 -8.58 12.60
N SER A 12 2.97 -9.37 13.60
CA SER A 12 1.87 -9.02 14.51
C SER A 12 2.12 -7.70 15.25
N ALA A 13 3.37 -7.35 15.50
CA ALA A 13 3.72 -6.07 16.14
C ALA A 13 3.33 -4.86 15.28
N TYR A 14 3.18 -5.05 13.97
CA TYR A 14 2.87 -3.97 13.02
C TYR A 14 1.40 -3.92 12.61
N ILE A 15 0.57 -4.86 13.09
CA ILE A 15 -0.85 -4.89 12.75
C ILE A 15 -1.57 -3.59 13.10
N PRO A 16 -1.35 -2.97 14.28
CA PRO A 16 -2.03 -1.69 14.57
C PRO A 16 -1.77 -0.61 13.54
N LEU A 17 -0.53 -0.50 13.06
CA LEU A 17 -0.19 0.49 12.03
C LEU A 17 -0.78 0.10 10.67
N LEU A 18 -0.70 -1.18 10.28
CA LEU A 18 -1.25 -1.66 9.02
C LEU A 18 -2.77 -1.46 8.94
N LEU A 19 -3.47 -1.55 10.07
CA LEU A 19 -4.91 -1.28 10.14
C LEU A 19 -5.25 0.19 9.87
N GLU A 20 -4.33 1.11 10.04
CA GLU A 20 -4.54 2.50 9.64
C GLU A 20 -4.54 2.65 8.12
N GLY A 21 -3.83 1.78 7.40
CA GLY A 21 -3.82 1.75 5.94
C GLY A 21 -4.99 0.95 5.35
N ASP A 22 -5.41 -0.12 6.04
CA ASP A 22 -6.58 -0.92 5.67
C ASP A 22 -7.34 -1.21 6.97
N GLU A 23 -8.40 -0.48 7.22
CA GLU A 23 -9.11 -0.47 8.49
C GLU A 23 -9.95 -1.73 8.77
N ASP A 24 -9.83 -2.76 7.94
CA ASP A 24 -10.59 -4.00 8.08
C ASP A 24 -9.65 -5.18 8.31
N MET A 25 -9.76 -5.80 9.50
CA MET A 25 -8.90 -6.90 9.88
C MET A 25 -9.11 -8.14 9.01
N ALA A 26 -10.34 -8.41 8.58
CA ALA A 26 -10.63 -9.54 7.70
C ALA A 26 -9.96 -9.36 6.33
N MET A 27 -9.95 -8.15 5.80
CA MET A 27 -9.26 -7.85 4.54
C MET A 27 -7.75 -7.89 4.73
N LEU A 28 -7.22 -7.34 5.82
CA LEU A 28 -5.79 -7.39 6.12
C LEU A 28 -5.30 -8.84 6.21
N ASN A 29 -6.08 -9.73 6.84
CA ASN A 29 -5.74 -11.15 6.98
C ASN A 29 -5.63 -11.88 5.63
N ARG A 30 -6.24 -11.35 4.56
CA ARG A 30 -6.15 -11.97 3.24
C ARG A 30 -4.74 -11.87 2.65
N TYR A 31 -3.95 -10.87 3.04
CA TYR A 31 -2.65 -10.66 2.44
C TYR A 31 -1.49 -10.54 3.44
N LEU A 32 -1.76 -10.46 4.74
CA LEU A 32 -0.74 -10.20 5.77
C LEU A 32 0.43 -11.18 5.71
N ASP A 33 0.15 -12.46 5.50
CA ASP A 33 1.16 -13.52 5.48
C ASP A 33 1.58 -13.94 4.07
N ARG A 34 0.96 -13.38 3.03
CA ARG A 34 1.24 -13.78 1.65
C ARG A 34 2.26 -12.90 0.95
N GLY A 35 2.42 -11.69 1.41
CA GLY A 35 3.29 -10.71 0.78
C GLY A 35 4.57 -10.49 1.55
N ASP A 36 5.39 -9.62 1.00
CA ASP A 36 6.61 -9.14 1.63
C ASP A 36 6.31 -7.83 2.37
N LEU A 37 6.73 -7.76 3.62
CA LEU A 37 6.56 -6.56 4.44
C LEU A 37 7.88 -5.81 4.52
N PHE A 38 7.82 -4.51 4.25
CA PHE A 38 8.97 -3.61 4.31
C PHE A 38 8.69 -2.46 5.26
N GLY A 39 9.72 -2.01 5.94
CA GLY A 39 9.64 -0.85 6.79
C GLY A 39 10.75 0.14 6.48
N LEU A 40 10.42 1.41 6.58
CA LEU A 40 11.39 2.49 6.68
C LEU A 40 11.49 2.85 8.16
N PHE A 41 12.70 2.77 8.69
CA PHE A 41 12.97 2.98 10.12
C PHE A 41 13.89 4.18 10.32
N ASP A 42 13.63 4.92 11.39
CA ASP A 42 14.58 5.88 11.93
C ASP A 42 15.15 5.26 13.20
N ASN A 43 16.38 4.76 13.11
CA ASN A 43 16.98 3.88 14.12
C ASN A 43 16.07 2.66 14.37
N GLU A 44 15.46 2.53 15.54
CA GLU A 44 14.57 1.40 15.84
C GLU A 44 13.07 1.76 15.68
N ASP A 45 12.77 3.01 15.35
CA ASP A 45 11.39 3.46 15.22
C ASP A 45 10.89 3.33 13.79
N VAL A 46 9.75 2.66 13.60
CA VAL A 46 9.11 2.56 12.29
C VAL A 46 8.53 3.90 11.87
N VAL A 47 8.77 4.28 10.62
CA VAL A 47 8.27 5.51 10.01
C VAL A 47 7.16 5.19 9.01
N THR A 48 7.43 4.25 8.11
CA THR A 48 6.49 3.85 7.05
C THR A 48 6.56 2.34 6.86
N LEU A 49 5.40 1.73 6.65
CA LEU A 49 5.30 0.31 6.28
C LEU A 49 4.69 0.17 4.89
N ALA A 50 5.10 -0.87 4.18
CA ALA A 50 4.47 -1.28 2.93
C ALA A 50 4.43 -2.80 2.85
N LEU A 51 3.32 -3.33 2.35
CA LEU A 51 3.17 -4.75 2.12
C LEU A 51 2.86 -4.99 0.65
N VAL A 52 3.65 -5.85 0.00
CA VAL A 52 3.59 -6.07 -1.44
C VAL A 52 3.45 -7.56 -1.72
N THR A 53 2.49 -7.91 -2.57
CA THR A 53 2.38 -9.27 -3.13
C THR A 53 2.88 -9.25 -4.56
N ALA A 54 3.35 -10.40 -5.06
CA ALA A 54 3.83 -10.49 -6.44
C ALA A 54 3.21 -11.72 -7.12
N GLU A 55 2.75 -11.52 -8.36
CA GLU A 55 2.16 -12.58 -9.15
C GLU A 55 2.38 -12.27 -10.64
N GLY A 56 2.89 -13.27 -11.38
CA GLY A 56 3.20 -13.09 -12.79
C GLY A 56 4.26 -12.03 -13.02
N ASP A 57 3.95 -11.03 -13.82
CA ASP A 57 4.84 -9.90 -14.12
C ASP A 57 4.49 -8.63 -13.33
N CYS A 58 3.63 -8.75 -12.32
CA CYS A 58 3.18 -7.63 -11.52
C CYS A 58 3.49 -7.83 -10.05
N ALA A 59 3.90 -6.74 -9.40
CA ALA A 59 3.88 -6.61 -7.95
C ALA A 59 2.71 -5.72 -7.57
N GLU A 60 2.02 -6.03 -6.50
CA GLU A 60 0.88 -5.24 -6.05
C GLU A 60 1.12 -4.70 -4.64
N LEU A 61 1.03 -3.39 -4.51
CA LEU A 61 1.10 -2.71 -3.22
C LEU A 61 -0.24 -2.91 -2.51
N MET A 62 -0.27 -3.77 -1.50
CA MET A 62 -1.49 -4.10 -0.77
C MET A 62 -1.77 -3.13 0.36
N ASN A 63 -0.72 -2.51 0.90
CA ASN A 63 -0.84 -1.58 2.01
C ASN A 63 0.38 -0.68 2.03
N ILE A 64 0.17 0.61 2.24
CA ILE A 64 1.24 1.56 2.54
C ILE A 64 0.70 2.54 3.59
N VAL A 65 1.45 2.71 4.65
CA VAL A 65 1.03 3.57 5.75
C VAL A 65 2.22 4.22 6.42
N THR A 66 2.11 5.51 6.69
CA THR A 66 3.13 6.28 7.42
C THR A 66 2.59 6.61 8.81
N VAL A 67 3.43 6.48 9.82
CA VAL A 67 3.09 6.86 11.19
C VAL A 67 2.65 8.33 11.20
N GLU A 68 1.56 8.62 11.91
CA GLU A 68 0.88 9.93 11.85
C GLU A 68 1.82 11.12 12.02
N LYS A 69 2.69 11.08 13.02
CA LYS A 69 3.62 12.19 13.29
C LYS A 69 4.65 12.43 12.20
N HIS A 70 4.80 11.47 11.29
CA HIS A 70 5.76 11.55 10.18
C HIS A 70 5.10 11.82 8.82
N ARG A 71 3.78 12.00 8.78
CA ARG A 71 3.06 12.27 7.53
C ARG A 71 3.39 13.65 6.98
N GLY A 72 3.26 13.80 5.66
CA GLY A 72 3.51 15.07 4.97
C GLY A 72 4.99 15.42 4.81
N LYS A 73 5.90 14.46 5.00
CA LYS A 73 7.35 14.68 4.92
C LYS A 73 8.02 13.92 3.78
N GLY A 74 7.23 13.28 2.90
CA GLY A 74 7.75 12.58 1.74
C GLY A 74 8.18 11.13 1.98
N TYR A 75 7.92 10.56 3.13
CA TYR A 75 8.37 9.19 3.43
C TYR A 75 7.62 8.14 2.63
N GLY A 76 6.33 8.34 2.33
CA GLY A 76 5.59 7.46 1.45
C GLY A 76 6.20 7.41 0.05
N SER A 77 6.61 8.56 -0.48
CA SER A 77 7.27 8.65 -1.79
C SER A 77 8.63 7.95 -1.78
N LEU A 78 9.40 8.07 -0.70
CA LEU A 78 10.65 7.34 -0.54
C LEU A 78 10.40 5.82 -0.54
N MET A 79 9.34 5.36 0.13
CA MET A 79 8.99 3.95 0.14
C MET A 79 8.63 3.47 -1.26
N LEU A 80 7.82 4.21 -2.02
CA LEU A 80 7.47 3.84 -3.39
C LEU A 80 8.69 3.74 -4.29
N SER A 81 9.63 4.66 -4.14
CA SER A 81 10.89 4.64 -4.90
C SER A 81 11.72 3.40 -4.55
N TYR A 82 11.81 3.07 -3.26
CA TYR A 82 12.49 1.87 -2.80
C TYR A 82 11.86 0.60 -3.38
N LEU A 83 10.52 0.49 -3.30
CA LEU A 83 9.80 -0.67 -3.82
C LEU A 83 9.97 -0.82 -5.33
N SER A 84 10.01 0.27 -6.07
CA SER A 84 10.23 0.25 -7.51
C SER A 84 11.56 -0.40 -7.87
N LYS A 85 12.58 -0.20 -7.06
CA LYS A 85 13.90 -0.83 -7.25
C LYS A 85 13.91 -2.26 -6.77
N GLU A 86 13.32 -2.51 -5.59
CA GLU A 86 13.28 -3.83 -4.98
C GLU A 86 12.53 -4.85 -5.86
N PHE A 87 11.47 -4.41 -6.52
CA PHE A 87 10.65 -5.25 -7.40
C PHE A 87 10.94 -5.02 -8.88
N SER A 88 12.10 -4.51 -9.24
CA SER A 88 12.44 -4.19 -10.63
C SER A 88 12.50 -5.40 -11.57
N ALA A 89 12.55 -6.62 -11.03
CA ALA A 89 12.44 -7.84 -11.83
C ALA A 89 11.02 -8.06 -12.39
N TYR A 90 10.01 -7.39 -11.82
CA TYR A 90 8.64 -7.41 -12.32
C TYR A 90 8.42 -6.25 -13.28
N GLY A 91 7.42 -6.36 -14.16
CA GLY A 91 7.13 -5.31 -15.14
C GLY A 91 6.48 -4.08 -14.53
N TYR A 92 5.54 -4.30 -13.61
CA TYR A 92 4.71 -3.24 -13.05
C TYR A 92 4.54 -3.36 -11.54
N LEU A 93 4.40 -2.21 -10.91
CA LEU A 93 3.89 -2.08 -9.55
C LEU A 93 2.47 -1.52 -9.63
N ILE A 94 1.51 -2.24 -9.07
CA ILE A 94 0.09 -1.88 -9.09
C ILE A 94 -0.33 -1.41 -7.71
N ALA A 95 -1.17 -0.39 -7.66
CA ALA A 95 -1.79 0.08 -6.42
C ALA A 95 -3.25 0.39 -6.65
N GLY A 96 -4.10 0.00 -5.71
CA GLY A 96 -5.54 0.25 -5.78
C GLY A 96 -5.99 1.20 -4.68
N THR A 97 -7.04 1.97 -4.96
CA THR A 97 -7.60 2.89 -3.98
C THR A 97 -9.06 3.23 -4.31
N GLY A 98 -9.74 3.88 -3.39
CA GLY A 98 -11.07 4.42 -3.62
C GLY A 98 -11.07 5.56 -4.62
N GLY A 99 -12.15 5.70 -5.39
CA GLY A 99 -12.23 6.69 -6.45
C GLY A 99 -12.17 8.15 -6.00
N CYS A 100 -12.50 8.42 -4.74
CA CYS A 100 -12.47 9.76 -4.16
C CYS A 100 -11.29 9.95 -3.19
N SER A 101 -10.36 9.00 -3.12
CA SER A 101 -9.26 9.05 -2.18
C SER A 101 -8.21 10.07 -2.57
N PRO A 102 -7.64 10.82 -1.61
CA PRO A 102 -6.46 11.64 -1.85
C PRO A 102 -5.24 10.80 -2.25
N ALA A 103 -5.26 9.48 -2.02
CA ALA A 103 -4.21 8.58 -2.46
C ALA A 103 -4.02 8.59 -3.99
N ARG A 104 -5.06 8.92 -4.75
CA ARG A 104 -4.95 9.03 -6.21
C ARG A 104 -3.87 10.03 -6.62
N LEU A 105 -3.90 11.23 -6.03
CA LEU A 105 -2.89 12.25 -6.31
C LEU A 105 -1.50 11.78 -5.88
N PHE A 106 -1.41 11.13 -4.73
CA PHE A 106 -0.15 10.58 -4.24
C PHE A 106 0.47 9.61 -5.26
N TYR A 107 -0.33 8.70 -5.81
CA TYR A 107 0.17 7.76 -6.82
C TYR A 107 0.56 8.47 -8.11
N GLU A 108 -0.26 9.42 -8.57
CA GLU A 108 0.03 10.18 -9.79
C GLU A 108 1.33 10.98 -9.67
N GLU A 109 1.56 11.60 -8.51
CA GLU A 109 2.79 12.34 -8.24
C GLU A 109 4.03 11.44 -8.18
N ASN A 110 3.85 10.15 -7.95
CA ASN A 110 4.94 9.18 -7.88
C ASN A 110 5.08 8.34 -9.16
N GLY A 111 4.52 8.80 -10.27
CA GLY A 111 4.73 8.19 -11.57
C GLY A 111 3.76 7.07 -11.93
N PHE A 112 2.70 6.90 -11.16
CA PHE A 112 1.64 5.93 -11.47
C PHE A 112 0.62 6.56 -12.41
N SER A 113 0.06 5.74 -13.27
CA SER A 113 -1.00 6.13 -14.20
C SER A 113 -2.23 5.28 -13.97
N LEU A 114 -3.41 5.87 -14.19
CA LEU A 114 -4.67 5.15 -14.10
C LEU A 114 -4.65 3.98 -15.10
N SER A 115 -4.95 2.76 -14.63
CA SER A 115 -4.88 1.55 -15.45
C SER A 115 -6.20 0.80 -15.55
N GLY A 116 -7.16 1.04 -14.66
CA GLY A 116 -8.45 0.35 -14.73
C GLY A 116 -9.21 0.35 -13.43
N LEU A 117 -10.17 -0.55 -13.36
CA LEU A 117 -11.04 -0.73 -12.21
C LEU A 117 -11.04 -2.19 -11.78
N ARG A 118 -11.13 -2.41 -10.48
CA ARG A 118 -11.46 -3.74 -9.94
C ARG A 118 -12.90 -3.64 -9.45
N LYS A 119 -13.83 -4.09 -10.29
CA LYS A 119 -15.27 -3.93 -10.06
C LYS A 119 -15.72 -4.69 -8.83
N GLY A 120 -16.55 -4.05 -8.02
CA GLY A 120 -17.15 -4.65 -6.85
C GLY A 120 -16.16 -4.94 -5.72
N PHE A 121 -14.92 -4.44 -5.80
CA PHE A 121 -13.91 -4.75 -4.79
C PHE A 121 -14.38 -4.42 -3.38
N PHE A 122 -14.93 -3.22 -3.17
CA PHE A 122 -15.33 -2.77 -1.83
C PHE A 122 -16.63 -3.42 -1.35
N LEU A 123 -17.33 -4.15 -2.21
CA LEU A 123 -18.51 -4.94 -1.82
C LEU A 123 -18.13 -6.26 -1.14
N GLN A 124 -16.86 -6.62 -1.14
CA GLN A 124 -16.35 -7.80 -0.44
C GLN A 124 -16.22 -7.60 1.07
N TYR A 125 -16.27 -6.35 1.53
CA TYR A 125 -16.25 -6.02 2.95
C TYR A 125 -17.60 -6.41 3.56
N ASP A 126 -17.60 -6.80 4.82
CA ASP A 126 -18.82 -7.20 5.54
C ASP A 126 -19.66 -5.99 6.00
N HIS A 127 -19.22 -4.78 5.65
CA HIS A 127 -19.90 -3.52 5.96
C HIS A 127 -19.69 -2.55 4.79
N PRO A 128 -20.57 -1.54 4.61
CA PRO A 128 -20.34 -0.51 3.60
C PRO A 128 -19.05 0.26 3.87
N VAL A 129 -18.24 0.43 2.83
CA VAL A 129 -17.04 1.28 2.91
C VAL A 129 -17.42 2.66 2.39
N ILE A 130 -17.32 3.66 3.24
CA ILE A 130 -17.72 5.04 2.92
C ILE A 130 -16.50 5.95 2.97
N GLU A 131 -16.34 6.77 1.92
CA GLU A 131 -15.25 7.72 1.80
C GLU A 131 -15.80 9.03 1.25
N ASN A 132 -15.56 10.13 1.95
CA ASN A 132 -16.10 11.45 1.58
C ASN A 132 -17.62 11.44 1.38
N GLY A 133 -18.34 10.72 2.24
CA GLY A 133 -19.81 10.61 2.19
C GLY A 133 -20.35 9.72 1.07
N ARG A 134 -19.49 9.02 0.34
CA ARG A 134 -19.90 8.13 -0.76
C ARG A 134 -19.58 6.70 -0.43
N MET A 135 -20.51 5.80 -0.74
CA MET A 135 -20.29 4.37 -0.65
C MET A 135 -19.40 3.92 -1.80
N LEU A 136 -18.28 3.27 -1.46
CA LEU A 136 -17.35 2.73 -2.46
C LEU A 136 -17.84 1.38 -2.97
N THR A 137 -17.71 1.16 -4.26
CA THR A 137 -18.01 -0.12 -4.91
C THR A 137 -16.78 -0.66 -5.64
N ASP A 138 -16.26 0.09 -6.59
CA ASP A 138 -15.13 -0.33 -7.41
C ASP A 138 -13.82 0.27 -6.88
N MET A 139 -12.74 -0.53 -6.97
CA MET A 139 -11.41 -0.03 -6.69
C MET A 139 -10.82 0.57 -7.96
N VAL A 140 -10.24 1.76 -7.87
CA VAL A 140 -9.49 2.39 -8.95
C VAL A 140 -8.07 1.86 -8.92
N LEU A 141 -7.58 1.37 -10.06
CA LEU A 141 -6.24 0.81 -10.16
C LEU A 141 -5.29 1.76 -10.85
N TYR A 142 -4.12 1.90 -10.24
CA TYR A 142 -2.98 2.64 -10.77
C TYR A 142 -1.83 1.68 -10.99
N ARG A 143 -0.98 1.97 -11.98
CA ARG A 143 0.23 1.19 -12.18
C ARG A 143 1.40 2.06 -12.57
N LYS A 144 2.58 1.58 -12.24
CA LYS A 144 3.84 2.19 -12.64
C LYS A 144 4.73 1.11 -13.24
N ARG A 145 5.34 1.41 -14.38
CA ARG A 145 6.34 0.51 -14.95
C ARG A 145 7.62 0.61 -14.13
N ILE A 146 8.14 -0.55 -13.70
CA ILE A 146 9.34 -0.64 -12.85
C ILE A 146 10.39 -1.57 -13.41
N GLY A 147 10.04 -2.34 -14.42
CA GLY A 147 10.96 -3.25 -15.09
C GLY A 147 11.37 -2.83 -16.48
#